data_e6e91576be308b2cb4a0ed781a7afb69
#
_entry.id   e6e91576be308b2cb4a0ed781a7afb69
#
_cell.length_a   1.000
_cell.length_b   1.000
_cell.length_c   1.000
_cell.angle_alpha   90.00
_cell.angle_beta   90.00
_cell.angle_gamma   90.00
#
_symmetry.space_group_name_H-M   'P 1'
#
loop_
_entity.id
_entity.type
_entity.pdbx_description
1 polymer ?
#
loop_
_entity_poly.entity_id
_entity_poly.type
_entity_poly.pdbx_seq_one_letter_code
_entity_poly.pdbx_strand_id
1 'polypeptide(L)'
;MGMFLNNELTDFSFVPDQDGMPVANRVDGGKRPMSSMTPTIVYGPDGRVRLAIGAAGGPTIIMQVTKALIGVIDWDMRAQEA
;
A
#
# COMPACT_ATOMS: atom_id res chain seq x y z
N MET A 1 -6.22 8.19 -23.35
CA MET A 1 -5.00 8.09 -22.54
C MET A 1 -4.57 6.65 -22.50
N GLY A 2 -3.56 6.14 -22.83
CA GLY A 2 -3.18 4.71 -22.78
C GLY A 2 -2.69 4.27 -21.40
N MET A 3 -3.37 4.64 -20.31
CA MET A 3 -2.95 4.31 -18.96
C MET A 3 -4.16 3.97 -18.07
N PHE A 4 -3.91 3.17 -17.04
CA PHE A 4 -4.89 2.93 -15.99
C PHE A 4 -4.86 4.09 -14.99
N LEU A 5 -6.04 4.49 -14.55
CA LEU A 5 -6.17 5.44 -13.43
C LEU A 5 -6.27 4.64 -12.13
N ASN A 6 -5.76 5.23 -11.04
CA ASN A 6 -5.91 4.61 -9.72
C ASN A 6 -7.35 4.76 -9.20
N ASN A 7 -7.69 4.01 -8.18
CA ASN A 7 -9.00 4.03 -7.52
C ASN A 7 -8.93 4.61 -6.10
N GLU A 8 -7.98 5.48 -5.84
CA GLU A 8 -7.76 6.08 -4.52
C GLU A 8 -8.99 6.79 -3.96
N LEU A 9 -9.87 7.31 -4.81
CA LEU A 9 -11.09 7.97 -4.35
C LEU A 9 -11.94 7.03 -3.48
N THR A 10 -11.93 5.73 -3.75
CA THR A 10 -12.69 4.75 -2.97
C THR A 10 -12.03 4.39 -1.64
N ASP A 11 -10.83 4.90 -1.37
CA ASP A 11 -10.16 4.74 -0.08
C ASP A 11 -10.68 5.73 0.97
N PHE A 12 -11.45 6.74 0.57
CA PHE A 12 -12.23 7.52 1.52
C PHE A 12 -13.33 6.67 2.15
N SER A 13 -13.71 7.03 3.37
CA SER A 13 -14.89 6.45 4.00
C SER A 13 -16.14 6.78 3.19
N PHE A 14 -16.98 5.77 2.94
CA PHE A 14 -18.26 5.97 2.24
C PHE A 14 -19.34 6.57 3.15
N VAL A 15 -19.11 6.55 4.46
CA VAL A 15 -20.01 7.11 5.46
C VAL A 15 -19.35 8.38 6.02
N PRO A 16 -19.94 9.57 5.79
CA PRO A 16 -19.31 10.82 6.24
C PRO A 16 -19.37 11.01 7.76
N ASP A 17 -20.38 10.47 8.42
CA ASP A 17 -20.58 10.62 9.86
C ASP A 17 -20.82 9.25 10.51
N GLN A 18 -20.38 9.12 11.74
CA GLN A 18 -20.63 7.94 12.57
C GLN A 18 -20.98 8.41 13.99
N ASP A 19 -22.14 7.98 14.49
CA ASP A 19 -22.66 8.35 15.82
C ASP A 19 -22.69 9.86 16.04
N GLY A 20 -23.06 10.63 15.00
CA GLY A 20 -23.13 12.10 15.06
C GLY A 20 -21.78 12.80 14.97
N MET A 21 -20.69 12.05 14.83
CA MET A 21 -19.33 12.59 14.70
C MET A 21 -18.82 12.44 13.27
N PRO A 22 -18.16 13.46 12.69
CA PRO A 22 -17.58 13.33 11.37
C PRO A 22 -16.46 12.30 11.35
N VAL A 23 -16.46 11.44 10.31
CA VAL A 23 -15.39 10.47 10.11
C VAL A 23 -14.16 11.20 9.59
N ALA A 24 -13.00 10.96 10.20
CA ALA A 24 -11.75 11.63 9.82
C ALA A 24 -11.39 11.39 8.35
N ASN A 25 -11.64 10.18 7.84
CA ASN A 25 -11.36 9.81 6.45
C ASN A 25 -12.55 10.03 5.51
N ARG A 26 -13.50 10.89 5.87
CA ARG A 26 -14.62 11.24 4.97
C ARG A 26 -14.14 12.02 3.76
N VAL A 27 -14.89 11.98 2.68
CA VAL A 27 -14.67 12.83 1.50
C VAL A 27 -14.91 14.29 1.89
N ASP A 28 -13.97 15.16 1.58
CA ASP A 28 -14.10 16.60 1.80
C ASP A 28 -13.11 17.33 0.89
N GLY A 29 -13.38 18.61 0.64
CA GLY A 29 -12.49 19.42 -0.19
C GLY A 29 -11.10 19.55 0.41
N GLY A 30 -10.07 19.50 -0.43
CA GLY A 30 -8.69 19.68 -0.01
C GLY A 30 -8.07 18.51 0.74
N LYS A 31 -8.78 17.39 0.87
CA LYS A 31 -8.29 16.20 1.58
C LYS A 31 -7.71 15.17 0.62
N ARG A 32 -6.79 14.36 1.16
CA ARG A 32 -6.27 13.16 0.50
C ARG A 32 -6.90 11.94 1.15
N PRO A 33 -7.19 10.88 0.36
CA PRO A 33 -7.69 9.63 0.93
C PRO A 33 -6.63 8.93 1.78
N MET A 34 -7.09 8.08 2.70
CA MET A 34 -6.21 7.16 3.40
C MET A 34 -5.69 6.12 2.38
N SER A 35 -4.40 6.04 2.20
CA SER A 35 -3.79 5.08 1.28
C SER A 35 -3.05 4.00 2.04
N SER A 36 -3.21 2.74 1.59
CA SER A 36 -2.45 1.60 2.08
C SER A 36 -1.35 1.19 1.11
N MET A 37 -1.19 1.90 0.00
CA MET A 37 -0.13 1.61 -0.96
C MET A 37 1.24 1.71 -0.29
N THR A 38 2.05 0.67 -0.50
CA THR A 38 3.36 0.54 0.14
C THR A 38 4.41 0.07 -0.89
N PRO A 39 4.56 0.80 -2.01
CA PRO A 39 5.61 0.46 -2.96
C PRO A 39 6.97 0.65 -2.29
N THR A 40 7.84 -0.36 -2.41
CA THR A 40 9.09 -0.41 -1.67
C THR A 40 10.22 -0.85 -2.59
N ILE A 41 11.35 -0.17 -2.49
CA ILE A 41 12.59 -0.55 -3.17
C ILE A 41 13.65 -0.81 -2.11
N VAL A 42 14.26 -1.99 -2.16
CA VAL A 42 15.33 -2.38 -1.23
C VAL A 42 16.65 -2.37 -1.97
N TYR A 43 17.63 -1.69 -1.40
CA TYR A 43 19.00 -1.67 -1.90
C TYR A 43 19.85 -2.65 -1.12
N GLY A 44 20.74 -3.35 -1.81
CA GLY A 44 21.75 -4.18 -1.18
C GLY A 44 22.92 -3.37 -0.62
N PRO A 45 23.85 -4.01 0.10
CA PRO A 45 25.05 -3.35 0.65
C PRO A 45 25.94 -2.71 -0.42
N ASP A 46 25.85 -3.19 -1.66
CA ASP A 46 26.60 -2.65 -2.81
C ASP A 46 25.94 -1.43 -3.43
N GLY A 47 24.82 -0.94 -2.89
CA GLY A 47 24.07 0.20 -3.39
C GLY A 47 23.19 -0.10 -4.60
N ARG A 48 23.12 -1.37 -5.05
CA ARG A 48 22.25 -1.78 -6.15
C ARG A 48 20.88 -2.17 -5.66
N VAL A 49 19.87 -2.02 -6.52
CA VAL A 49 18.52 -2.48 -6.23
C VAL A 49 18.53 -4.01 -6.08
N ARG A 50 18.12 -4.49 -4.93
CA ARG A 50 17.97 -5.92 -4.63
C ARG A 50 16.55 -6.40 -4.89
N LEU A 51 15.56 -5.57 -4.56
CA LEU A 51 14.15 -5.94 -4.62
C LEU A 51 13.31 -4.69 -4.84
N ALA A 52 12.33 -4.82 -5.72
CA ALA A 52 11.25 -3.83 -5.85
C ALA A 52 9.94 -4.60 -5.66
N ILE A 53 9.06 -4.10 -4.80
CA ILE A 53 7.85 -4.81 -4.42
C ILE A 53 6.69 -3.85 -4.23
N GLY A 54 5.52 -4.31 -4.60
CA GLY A 54 4.24 -3.67 -4.34
C GLY A 54 3.17 -4.74 -4.30
N ALA A 55 1.98 -4.37 -3.89
CA ALA A 55 0.85 -5.29 -3.80
C ALA A 55 -0.46 -4.57 -4.08
N ALA A 56 -1.51 -5.34 -4.31
CA ALA A 56 -2.89 -4.87 -4.39
C ALA A 56 -3.72 -5.61 -3.34
N GLY A 57 -4.73 -4.98 -2.80
CA GLY A 57 -5.60 -5.62 -1.81
C GLY A 57 -6.07 -4.69 -0.69
N GLY A 58 -6.10 -3.38 -0.94
CA GLY A 58 -6.59 -2.40 0.03
C GLY A 58 -5.82 -2.45 1.35
N PRO A 59 -6.49 -2.49 2.51
CA PRO A 59 -5.79 -2.48 3.80
C PRO A 59 -4.82 -3.65 4.03
N THR A 60 -4.93 -4.73 3.26
CA THR A 60 -4.04 -5.89 3.39
C THR A 60 -2.67 -5.69 2.74
N ILE A 61 -2.50 -4.63 1.93
CA ILE A 61 -1.26 -4.37 1.19
C ILE A 61 -0.06 -4.28 2.13
N ILE A 62 -0.19 -3.57 3.24
CA ILE A 62 0.90 -3.33 4.19
C ILE A 62 1.45 -4.68 4.69
N MET A 63 0.57 -5.58 5.11
CA MET A 63 0.99 -6.88 5.62
C MET A 63 1.51 -7.80 4.53
N GLN A 64 0.95 -7.74 3.32
CA GLN A 64 1.46 -8.49 2.18
C GLN A 64 2.91 -8.11 1.87
N VAL A 65 3.19 -6.82 1.75
CA VAL A 65 4.54 -6.32 1.49
C VAL A 65 5.49 -6.68 2.63
N THR A 66 5.06 -6.49 3.87
CA THR A 66 5.87 -6.82 5.05
C THR A 66 6.23 -8.30 5.08
N LYS A 67 5.27 -9.18 4.86
CA LYS A 67 5.50 -10.63 4.85
C LYS A 67 6.47 -11.03 3.75
N ALA A 68 6.30 -10.49 2.56
CA ALA A 68 7.18 -10.79 1.43
C ALA A 68 8.61 -10.29 1.68
N LEU A 69 8.77 -9.10 2.25
CA LEU A 69 10.08 -8.55 2.62
C LEU A 69 10.79 -9.44 3.63
N ILE A 70 10.09 -9.86 4.68
CA ILE A 70 10.65 -10.79 5.68
C ILE A 70 11.05 -12.12 5.02
N GLY A 71 10.19 -12.65 4.14
CA GLY A 71 10.48 -13.89 3.43
C GLY A 71 11.76 -13.82 2.60
N VAL A 72 11.94 -12.74 1.86
CA VAL A 72 13.13 -12.59 1.00
C VAL A 72 14.38 -12.24 1.80
N ILE A 73 14.28 -11.31 2.76
CA ILE A 73 15.43 -10.77 3.47
C ILE A 73 15.88 -11.69 4.60
N ASP A 74 14.94 -12.13 5.44
CA ASP A 74 15.27 -12.90 6.65
C ASP A 74 15.28 -14.41 6.44
N TRP A 75 14.40 -14.91 5.54
CA TRP A 75 14.25 -16.35 5.30
C TRP A 75 14.87 -16.81 4.00
N ASP A 76 15.50 -15.90 3.27
CA ASP A 76 16.19 -16.16 2.01
C ASP A 76 15.33 -16.85 0.95
N MET A 77 14.04 -16.55 0.95
CA MET A 77 13.10 -17.07 -0.04
C MET A 77 13.31 -16.41 -1.39
N ARG A 78 13.04 -17.15 -2.47
CA ARG A 78 12.92 -16.54 -3.80
C ARG A 78 11.62 -15.77 -3.89
N ALA A 79 11.58 -14.79 -4.81
CA ALA A 79 10.41 -13.94 -5.00
C ALA A 79 9.12 -14.77 -5.22
N GLN A 80 9.22 -15.86 -5.99
CA GLN A 80 8.08 -16.74 -6.26
C GLN A 80 7.57 -17.45 -5.01
N GLU A 81 8.45 -17.76 -4.08
CA GLU A 81 8.09 -18.45 -2.83
C GLU A 81 7.49 -17.48 -1.80
N ALA A 82 7.90 -16.23 -1.86
CA ALA A 82 7.43 -15.21 -0.93
C ALA A 82 6.00 -14.74 -1.24
#